data_ecd30675d8818a52da6abb662f89bfea
#
_entry.id   ecd30675d8818a52da6abb662f89bfea
#
_cell.length_a   1.000
_cell.length_b   1.000
_cell.length_c   1.000
_cell.angle_alpha   90.00
_cell.angle_beta   90.00
_cell.angle_gamma   90.00
#
_symmetry.space_group_name_H-M   'P 1'
#
loop_
_entity.id
_entity.type
_entity.pdbx_description
1 polymer ?
#
loop_
_entity_poly.entity_id
_entity_poly.type
_entity_poly.pdbx_seq_one_letter_code
_entity_poly.pdbx_strand_id
1 'polypeptide(L)'
;GRISAGQAKLADAQLALARSYGLASWPRLVLACQMTDAIWRNDAGTVRELVLKYPELLHENARGMESNWGPPMSYAANIGRDEIIAMLRQMGATDLQHAFDRACLQGKLQTAKLLYEMGARPARGSVMGPCETLCDTGLAFLLEHGAESSDVSGNRMAPVAMVLQTYSRNPEGKHRCLEVMAEQGISLPGTAPMAVHRGRIDLLEEHLRRDAGLLSRAFSHEEIYPPKLGCHSDHSLALCGTPLAGGTLLHLCVDYDEMAIATWLLEKGADVHAKAAVDAEGFGGHTALFGCVVSQPFRVGLRKDDSFARLLLDHGADPNVRASLRKRLRFVADESMREYRDVTPFGWGERFHDQDCVNKAAMRLIAQRGGRI
;
A
#
# COMPACT_ATOMS: atom_id res chain seq x y z
N GLY A 1 -24.05 -2.83 -27.66
CA GLY A 1 -24.62 -1.76 -28.48
C GLY A 1 -24.63 -0.46 -27.68
N ARG A 2 -24.21 0.67 -28.27
CA ARG A 2 -24.30 1.99 -27.63
C ARG A 2 -25.78 2.43 -27.63
N ILE A 3 -26.35 2.61 -26.43
CA ILE A 3 -27.66 3.22 -26.25
C ILE A 3 -27.48 4.74 -26.33
N SER A 4 -28.29 5.46 -27.15
CA SER A 4 -28.24 6.92 -27.15
C SER A 4 -28.79 7.48 -25.84
N ALA A 5 -28.18 8.54 -25.31
CA ALA A 5 -28.49 9.11 -23.99
C ALA A 5 -29.97 9.46 -23.74
N GLY A 6 -30.77 9.63 -24.80
CA GLY A 6 -32.22 9.91 -24.72
C GLY A 6 -33.13 8.69 -24.63
N GLN A 7 -32.58 7.46 -24.71
CA GLN A 7 -33.36 6.21 -24.72
C GLN A 7 -33.02 5.26 -23.54
N ALA A 8 -32.02 5.59 -22.73
CA ALA A 8 -31.63 4.75 -21.62
C ALA A 8 -32.69 4.75 -20.51
N LYS A 9 -33.19 3.58 -20.15
CA LYS A 9 -34.11 3.37 -19.02
C LYS A 9 -33.31 3.09 -17.75
N LEU A 10 -33.90 3.31 -16.57
CA LEU A 10 -33.31 2.97 -15.28
C LEU A 10 -32.80 1.52 -15.24
N ALA A 11 -33.58 0.59 -15.83
CA ALA A 11 -33.18 -0.83 -15.89
C ALA A 11 -31.89 -1.08 -16.67
N ASP A 12 -31.61 -0.28 -17.72
CA ASP A 12 -30.37 -0.38 -18.50
C ASP A 12 -29.16 0.09 -17.67
N ALA A 13 -29.33 1.17 -16.92
CA ALA A 13 -28.30 1.67 -16.00
C ALA A 13 -28.03 0.68 -14.86
N GLN A 14 -29.08 0.11 -14.26
CA GLN A 14 -28.99 -0.92 -13.23
C GLN A 14 -28.26 -2.17 -13.75
N LEU A 15 -28.60 -2.64 -14.95
CA LEU A 15 -27.94 -3.80 -15.55
C LEU A 15 -26.48 -3.51 -15.89
N ALA A 16 -26.19 -2.32 -16.41
CA ALA A 16 -24.82 -1.90 -16.71
C ALA A 16 -23.97 -1.85 -15.43
N LEU A 17 -24.53 -1.29 -14.34
CA LEU A 17 -23.87 -1.26 -13.04
C LEU A 17 -23.64 -2.68 -12.47
N ALA A 18 -24.65 -3.55 -12.50
CA ALA A 18 -24.49 -4.93 -12.03
C ALA A 18 -23.37 -5.66 -12.80
N ARG A 19 -23.34 -5.48 -14.13
CA ARG A 19 -22.31 -6.08 -14.99
C ARG A 19 -20.91 -5.52 -14.77
N SER A 20 -20.77 -4.26 -14.38
CA SER A 20 -19.46 -3.69 -14.02
C SER A 20 -18.86 -4.31 -12.75
N TYR A 21 -19.70 -4.94 -11.92
CA TYR A 21 -19.27 -5.77 -10.78
C TYR A 21 -19.22 -7.28 -11.11
N GLY A 22 -19.30 -7.66 -12.41
CA GLY A 22 -19.28 -9.06 -12.82
C GLY A 22 -20.56 -9.85 -12.49
N LEU A 23 -21.67 -9.16 -12.12
CA LEU A 23 -22.91 -9.80 -11.71
C LEU A 23 -23.96 -9.81 -12.84
N ALA A 24 -24.76 -10.87 -12.90
CA ALA A 24 -25.66 -11.12 -14.02
C ALA A 24 -26.84 -10.12 -14.09
N SER A 25 -27.27 -9.56 -12.95
CA SER A 25 -28.46 -8.71 -12.88
C SER A 25 -28.44 -7.78 -11.67
N TRP A 26 -29.28 -6.75 -11.72
CA TRP A 26 -29.49 -5.83 -10.60
C TRP A 26 -29.95 -6.52 -9.31
N PRO A 27 -30.92 -7.45 -9.30
CA PRO A 27 -31.27 -8.19 -8.09
C PRO A 27 -30.08 -8.94 -7.46
N ARG A 28 -29.17 -9.48 -8.27
CA ARG A 28 -27.96 -10.14 -7.77
C ARG A 28 -27.00 -9.14 -7.10
N LEU A 29 -26.86 -7.95 -7.67
CA LEU A 29 -26.04 -6.89 -7.04
C LEU A 29 -26.64 -6.45 -5.69
N VAL A 30 -27.98 -6.30 -5.63
CA VAL A 30 -28.68 -5.95 -4.38
C VAL A 30 -28.45 -7.02 -3.31
N LEU A 31 -28.54 -8.32 -3.66
CA LEU A 31 -28.25 -9.42 -2.73
C LEU A 31 -26.78 -9.41 -2.24
N ALA A 32 -25.82 -9.14 -3.14
CA ALA A 32 -24.43 -9.01 -2.77
C ALA A 32 -24.19 -7.84 -1.79
N CYS A 33 -24.85 -6.70 -2.01
CA CYS A 33 -24.81 -5.57 -1.09
C CYS A 33 -25.44 -5.91 0.27
N GLN A 34 -26.59 -6.57 0.28
CA GLN A 34 -27.26 -6.99 1.52
C GLN A 34 -26.39 -7.94 2.32
N MET A 35 -25.74 -8.92 1.67
CA MET A 35 -24.83 -9.87 2.31
C MET A 35 -23.62 -9.15 2.91
N THR A 36 -22.93 -8.29 2.13
CA THR A 36 -21.77 -7.56 2.63
C THR A 36 -22.11 -6.59 3.76
N ASP A 37 -23.25 -5.90 3.68
CA ASP A 37 -23.74 -5.02 4.73
C ASP A 37 -24.07 -5.76 6.02
N ALA A 38 -24.73 -6.92 5.92
CA ALA A 38 -25.05 -7.76 7.07
C ALA A 38 -23.78 -8.27 7.76
N ILE A 39 -22.81 -8.75 6.99
CA ILE A 39 -21.50 -9.18 7.53
C ILE A 39 -20.77 -7.99 8.18
N TRP A 40 -20.76 -6.83 7.52
CA TRP A 40 -20.12 -5.62 8.07
C TRP A 40 -20.70 -5.22 9.42
N ARG A 41 -22.02 -5.24 9.54
CA ARG A 41 -22.77 -4.94 10.79
C ARG A 41 -22.71 -6.04 11.83
N ASN A 42 -22.11 -7.17 11.54
CA ASN A 42 -22.08 -8.38 12.35
C ASN A 42 -23.50 -8.96 12.61
N ASP A 43 -24.39 -8.85 11.64
CA ASP A 43 -25.78 -9.35 11.72
C ASP A 43 -25.85 -10.79 11.20
N ALA A 44 -25.51 -11.74 12.08
CA ALA A 44 -25.53 -13.17 11.77
C ALA A 44 -26.94 -13.68 11.41
N GLY A 45 -27.99 -13.08 11.95
CA GLY A 45 -29.38 -13.41 11.64
C GLY A 45 -29.72 -13.18 10.18
N THR A 46 -29.49 -11.96 9.69
CA THR A 46 -29.68 -11.58 8.28
C THR A 46 -28.80 -12.41 7.34
N VAL A 47 -27.53 -12.65 7.69
CA VAL A 47 -26.64 -13.52 6.88
C VAL A 47 -27.22 -14.92 6.75
N ARG A 48 -27.71 -15.52 7.86
CA ARG A 48 -28.34 -16.85 7.86
C ARG A 48 -29.57 -16.88 6.97
N GLU A 49 -30.46 -15.90 7.10
CA GLU A 49 -31.69 -15.82 6.31
C GLU A 49 -31.39 -15.72 4.81
N LEU A 50 -30.41 -14.90 4.44
CA LEU A 50 -29.97 -14.74 3.04
C LEU A 50 -29.46 -16.07 2.47
N VAL A 51 -28.61 -16.80 3.21
CA VAL A 51 -28.05 -18.09 2.75
C VAL A 51 -29.14 -19.17 2.69
N LEU A 52 -30.06 -19.20 3.64
CA LEU A 52 -31.20 -20.17 3.61
C LEU A 52 -32.12 -19.91 2.42
N LYS A 53 -32.35 -18.66 2.07
CA LYS A 53 -33.19 -18.26 0.93
C LYS A 53 -32.49 -18.39 -0.41
N TYR A 54 -31.20 -18.14 -0.45
CA TYR A 54 -30.34 -18.12 -1.64
C TYR A 54 -29.05 -18.89 -1.36
N PRO A 55 -29.08 -20.24 -1.36
CA PRO A 55 -27.94 -21.08 -0.95
C PRO A 55 -26.65 -20.84 -1.76
N GLU A 56 -26.78 -20.41 -3.01
CA GLU A 56 -25.67 -20.07 -3.89
C GLU A 56 -24.79 -18.92 -3.35
N LEU A 57 -25.36 -18.01 -2.55
CA LEU A 57 -24.62 -16.91 -1.92
C LEU A 57 -23.51 -17.40 -0.99
N LEU A 58 -23.62 -18.63 -0.47
CA LEU A 58 -22.62 -19.21 0.41
C LEU A 58 -21.24 -19.35 -0.26
N HIS A 59 -21.23 -19.54 -1.59
CA HIS A 59 -20.02 -19.83 -2.37
C HIS A 59 -19.67 -18.75 -3.40
N GLU A 60 -20.52 -17.75 -3.59
CA GLU A 60 -20.25 -16.64 -4.51
C GLU A 60 -19.42 -15.55 -3.84
N ASN A 61 -18.55 -14.91 -4.62
CA ASN A 61 -17.77 -13.78 -4.13
C ASN A 61 -18.69 -12.67 -3.59
N ALA A 62 -18.47 -12.27 -2.35
CA ALA A 62 -19.33 -11.34 -1.63
C ALA A 62 -19.34 -9.92 -2.25
N ARG A 63 -18.27 -9.52 -2.95
CA ARG A 63 -18.11 -8.18 -3.53
C ARG A 63 -17.95 -8.19 -5.05
N GLY A 64 -18.48 -9.17 -5.76
CA GLY A 64 -18.41 -9.30 -7.20
C GLY A 64 -17.33 -10.27 -7.69
N MET A 65 -17.41 -10.65 -8.96
CA MET A 65 -16.63 -11.76 -9.54
C MET A 65 -15.12 -11.56 -9.50
N GLU A 66 -14.64 -10.31 -9.66
CA GLU A 66 -13.22 -9.98 -9.72
C GLU A 66 -12.64 -9.59 -8.35
N SER A 67 -13.42 -9.70 -7.28
CA SER A 67 -13.00 -9.34 -5.94
C SER A 67 -12.15 -10.45 -5.33
N ASN A 68 -10.96 -10.11 -4.84
CA ASN A 68 -10.11 -11.00 -4.05
C ASN A 68 -10.58 -11.19 -2.58
N TRP A 69 -11.74 -10.60 -2.22
CA TRP A 69 -12.30 -10.71 -0.87
C TRP A 69 -12.96 -12.08 -0.60
N GLY A 70 -13.25 -12.82 -1.68
CA GLY A 70 -13.82 -14.17 -1.62
C GLY A 70 -15.29 -14.24 -1.24
N PRO A 71 -15.78 -15.47 -0.99
CA PRO A 71 -17.12 -15.73 -0.49
C PRO A 71 -17.40 -15.12 0.89
N PRO A 72 -18.65 -15.17 1.40
CA PRO A 72 -19.04 -14.55 2.66
C PRO A 72 -18.17 -14.91 3.86
N MET A 73 -17.70 -16.18 3.98
CA MET A 73 -16.83 -16.58 5.09
C MET A 73 -15.47 -15.90 5.01
N SER A 74 -14.87 -15.82 3.82
CA SER A 74 -13.62 -15.09 3.59
C SER A 74 -13.76 -13.59 3.82
N TYR A 75 -14.90 -13.00 3.39
CA TYR A 75 -15.20 -11.60 3.68
C TYR A 75 -15.36 -11.33 5.17
N ALA A 76 -16.06 -12.22 5.88
CA ALA A 76 -16.20 -12.16 7.33
C ALA A 76 -14.83 -12.26 8.04
N ALA A 77 -13.95 -13.14 7.56
CA ALA A 77 -12.60 -13.31 8.09
C ALA A 77 -11.74 -12.06 7.90
N ASN A 78 -11.87 -11.40 6.75
CA ASN A 78 -11.14 -10.16 6.46
C ASN A 78 -11.43 -9.03 7.46
N ILE A 79 -12.62 -9.04 8.10
CA ILE A 79 -13.05 -8.02 9.07
C ILE A 79 -13.24 -8.55 10.48
N GLY A 80 -12.93 -9.84 10.73
CA GLY A 80 -12.92 -10.45 12.07
C GLY A 80 -14.33 -10.69 12.63
N ARG A 81 -15.21 -11.36 11.87
CA ARG A 81 -16.58 -11.70 12.29
C ARG A 81 -16.70 -13.20 12.66
N ASP A 82 -16.11 -13.57 13.79
CA ASP A 82 -15.88 -14.95 14.20
C ASP A 82 -17.20 -15.78 14.33
N GLU A 83 -18.27 -15.17 14.86
CA GLU A 83 -19.59 -15.82 14.97
C GLU A 83 -20.17 -16.14 13.58
N ILE A 84 -20.08 -15.19 12.64
CA ILE A 84 -20.55 -15.38 11.27
C ILE A 84 -19.72 -16.45 10.56
N ILE A 85 -18.41 -16.50 10.78
CA ILE A 85 -17.52 -17.52 10.23
C ILE A 85 -17.94 -18.92 10.70
N ALA A 86 -18.12 -19.09 12.02
CA ALA A 86 -18.54 -20.36 12.59
C ALA A 86 -19.89 -20.82 12.03
N MET A 87 -20.85 -19.91 11.92
CA MET A 87 -22.16 -20.17 11.35
C MET A 87 -22.09 -20.58 9.88
N LEU A 88 -21.37 -19.81 9.04
CA LEU A 88 -21.22 -20.12 7.61
C LEU A 88 -20.52 -21.47 7.40
N ARG A 89 -19.52 -21.78 8.22
CA ARG A 89 -18.86 -23.09 8.20
C ARG A 89 -19.83 -24.24 8.48
N GLN A 90 -20.71 -24.09 9.49
CA GLN A 90 -21.75 -25.05 9.80
C GLN A 90 -22.80 -25.20 8.68
N MET A 91 -23.04 -24.12 7.93
CA MET A 91 -23.94 -24.11 6.76
C MET A 91 -23.28 -24.70 5.49
N GLY A 92 -22.00 -25.07 5.53
CA GLY A 92 -21.31 -25.75 4.45
C GLY A 92 -20.37 -24.87 3.62
N ALA A 93 -19.97 -23.68 4.10
CA ALA A 93 -18.94 -22.88 3.45
C ALA A 93 -17.61 -23.67 3.29
N THR A 94 -17.00 -23.60 2.12
CA THR A 94 -15.83 -24.41 1.73
C THR A 94 -14.54 -23.61 1.60
N ASP A 95 -14.58 -22.28 1.67
CA ASP A 95 -13.47 -21.35 1.46
C ASP A 95 -12.60 -21.14 2.71
N LEU A 96 -12.44 -22.20 3.54
CA LEU A 96 -11.72 -22.15 4.83
C LEU A 96 -10.29 -21.63 4.68
N GLN A 97 -9.55 -22.12 3.68
CA GLN A 97 -8.16 -21.71 3.46
C GLN A 97 -8.07 -20.25 3.05
N HIS A 98 -8.92 -19.81 2.10
CA HIS A 98 -8.94 -18.43 1.67
C HIS A 98 -9.34 -17.47 2.83
N ALA A 99 -10.31 -17.87 3.67
CA ALA A 99 -10.68 -17.12 4.87
C ALA A 99 -9.48 -16.98 5.84
N PHE A 100 -8.71 -18.05 6.05
CA PHE A 100 -7.52 -18.04 6.88
C PHE A 100 -6.45 -17.07 6.34
N ASP A 101 -6.16 -17.14 5.04
CA ASP A 101 -5.19 -16.23 4.41
C ASP A 101 -5.65 -14.76 4.50
N ARG A 102 -6.98 -14.51 4.37
CA ARG A 102 -7.56 -13.16 4.55
C ARG A 102 -7.43 -12.65 5.99
N ALA A 103 -7.65 -13.51 6.99
CA ALA A 103 -7.47 -13.15 8.39
C ALA A 103 -6.02 -12.80 8.72
N CYS A 104 -5.06 -13.60 8.23
CA CYS A 104 -3.62 -13.34 8.41
C CYS A 104 -3.18 -12.04 7.72
N LEU A 105 -3.62 -11.82 6.47
CA LEU A 105 -3.32 -10.62 5.70
C LEU A 105 -3.77 -9.33 6.41
N GLN A 106 -4.91 -9.39 7.15
CA GLN A 106 -5.49 -8.26 7.86
C GLN A 106 -5.14 -8.22 9.36
N GLY A 107 -4.28 -9.10 9.84
CA GLY A 107 -3.89 -9.16 11.25
C GLY A 107 -5.05 -9.49 12.20
N LYS A 108 -6.08 -10.20 11.73
CA LYS A 108 -7.21 -10.65 12.54
C LYS A 108 -6.82 -11.93 13.29
N LEU A 109 -5.89 -11.80 14.25
CA LEU A 109 -5.25 -12.97 14.90
C LEU A 109 -6.24 -13.90 15.57
N GLN A 110 -7.27 -13.39 16.25
CA GLN A 110 -8.29 -14.22 16.88
C GLN A 110 -9.02 -15.06 15.82
N THR A 111 -9.40 -14.43 14.72
CA THR A 111 -10.03 -15.10 13.57
C THR A 111 -9.08 -16.11 12.91
N ALA A 112 -7.79 -15.76 12.75
CA ALA A 112 -6.80 -16.67 12.20
C ALA A 112 -6.65 -17.94 13.08
N LYS A 113 -6.62 -17.78 14.40
CA LYS A 113 -6.60 -18.90 15.36
C LYS A 113 -7.84 -19.77 15.22
N LEU A 114 -9.02 -19.17 15.20
CA LEU A 114 -10.29 -19.89 15.02
C LEU A 114 -10.28 -20.73 13.73
N LEU A 115 -9.86 -20.13 12.60
CA LEU A 115 -9.78 -20.83 11.32
C LEU A 115 -8.72 -21.94 11.31
N TYR A 116 -7.59 -21.73 12.00
CA TYR A 116 -6.57 -22.76 12.21
C TYR A 116 -7.12 -23.94 13.01
N GLU A 117 -7.87 -23.69 14.08
CA GLU A 117 -8.58 -24.72 14.89
C GLU A 117 -9.61 -25.47 14.06
N MET A 118 -10.27 -24.80 13.09
CA MET A 118 -11.20 -25.42 12.14
C MET A 118 -10.50 -26.25 11.06
N GLY A 119 -9.16 -26.30 11.05
CA GLY A 119 -8.36 -27.14 10.15
C GLY A 119 -7.64 -26.42 9.02
N ALA A 120 -7.70 -25.08 8.92
CA ALA A 120 -6.86 -24.34 7.99
C ALA A 120 -5.37 -24.50 8.37
N ARG A 121 -4.48 -24.42 7.38
CA ARG A 121 -3.03 -24.51 7.62
C ARG A 121 -2.31 -23.50 6.72
N PRO A 122 -1.13 -22.96 7.14
CA PRO A 122 -0.31 -22.17 6.25
C PRO A 122 0.01 -22.93 4.97
N ALA A 123 -0.28 -22.32 3.84
CA ALA A 123 0.08 -22.83 2.53
C ALA A 123 1.37 -22.20 2.04
N ARG A 124 2.00 -22.77 1.03
CA ARG A 124 3.16 -22.17 0.37
C ARG A 124 2.76 -20.80 -0.19
N GLY A 125 3.52 -19.76 0.16
CA GLY A 125 3.23 -18.38 -0.23
C GLY A 125 2.22 -17.64 0.65
N SER A 126 1.61 -18.23 1.68
CA SER A 126 0.70 -17.53 2.60
C SER A 126 1.31 -16.28 3.23
N VAL A 127 2.64 -16.23 3.41
CA VAL A 127 3.35 -15.05 3.96
C VAL A 127 3.29 -13.82 3.06
N MET A 128 3.01 -13.99 1.75
CA MET A 128 3.02 -12.86 0.79
C MET A 128 1.93 -11.83 1.10
N GLY A 129 0.75 -12.27 1.54
CA GLY A 129 -0.34 -11.37 1.90
C GLY A 129 0.03 -10.41 3.06
N PRO A 130 0.44 -10.92 4.24
CA PRO A 130 0.95 -10.06 5.32
C PRO A 130 2.13 -9.18 4.93
N CYS A 131 3.03 -9.64 4.05
CA CYS A 131 4.12 -8.82 3.54
C CYS A 131 3.62 -7.65 2.66
N GLU A 132 2.61 -7.87 1.83
CA GLU A 132 1.98 -6.84 1.00
C GLU A 132 1.30 -5.75 1.84
N THR A 133 0.61 -6.14 2.91
CA THR A 133 -0.11 -5.22 3.79
C THR A 133 0.74 -4.67 4.93
N LEU A 134 2.00 -5.11 5.07
CA LEU A 134 2.90 -4.80 6.18
C LEU A 134 2.32 -5.21 7.54
N CYS A 135 1.65 -6.36 7.57
CA CYS A 135 1.02 -6.94 8.76
C CYS A 135 2.01 -7.89 9.47
N ASP A 136 2.83 -7.34 10.34
CA ASP A 136 3.83 -8.08 11.10
C ASP A 136 3.23 -9.19 11.97
N THR A 137 2.09 -8.93 12.59
CA THR A 137 1.42 -9.90 13.47
C THR A 137 0.89 -11.12 12.69
N GLY A 138 0.33 -10.89 11.49
CA GLY A 138 -0.11 -11.95 10.60
C GLY A 138 1.07 -12.76 10.04
N LEU A 139 2.17 -12.08 9.71
CA LEU A 139 3.41 -12.72 9.28
C LEU A 139 3.99 -13.62 10.38
N ALA A 140 4.14 -13.08 11.59
CA ALA A 140 4.66 -13.83 12.74
C ALA A 140 3.80 -15.06 13.04
N PHE A 141 2.47 -14.89 13.05
CA PHE A 141 1.53 -15.99 13.28
C PHE A 141 1.71 -17.13 12.27
N LEU A 142 1.83 -16.80 10.97
CA LEU A 142 2.05 -17.81 9.93
C LEU A 142 3.37 -18.56 10.12
N LEU A 143 4.46 -17.85 10.42
CA LEU A 143 5.79 -18.45 10.64
C LEU A 143 5.81 -19.34 11.89
N GLU A 144 5.20 -18.91 12.98
CA GLU A 144 5.04 -19.70 14.23
C GLU A 144 4.25 -21.00 14.00
N HIS A 145 3.35 -21.01 12.99
CA HIS A 145 2.55 -22.18 12.63
C HIS A 145 3.10 -22.96 11.43
N GLY A 146 4.38 -22.76 11.11
CA GLY A 146 5.12 -23.58 10.16
C GLY A 146 5.06 -23.11 8.70
N ALA A 147 4.64 -21.86 8.44
CA ALA A 147 4.77 -21.29 7.10
C ALA A 147 6.25 -21.17 6.69
N GLU A 148 6.54 -21.47 5.42
CA GLU A 148 7.83 -21.15 4.84
C GLU A 148 7.90 -19.65 4.50
N SER A 149 9.01 -18.99 4.84
CA SER A 149 9.29 -17.61 4.41
C SER A 149 9.67 -17.59 2.93
N SER A 150 8.70 -17.84 2.05
CA SER A 150 8.87 -17.91 0.60
C SER A 150 7.56 -17.61 -0.12
N ASP A 151 7.63 -17.32 -1.43
CA ASP A 151 6.45 -17.28 -2.29
C ASP A 151 5.99 -18.70 -2.71
N VAL A 152 4.97 -18.78 -3.56
CA VAL A 152 4.43 -20.05 -4.07
C VAL A 152 5.45 -20.86 -4.86
N SER A 153 6.47 -20.22 -5.45
CA SER A 153 7.56 -20.87 -6.18
C SER A 153 8.68 -21.37 -5.27
N GLY A 154 8.69 -20.98 -3.99
CA GLY A 154 9.75 -21.25 -3.03
C GLY A 154 10.86 -20.19 -3.03
N ASN A 155 10.66 -19.03 -3.67
CA ASN A 155 11.60 -17.94 -3.66
C ASN A 155 11.58 -17.23 -2.29
N ARG A 156 12.66 -17.37 -1.52
CA ARG A 156 12.81 -16.77 -0.18
C ARG A 156 13.02 -15.25 -0.20
N MET A 157 13.42 -14.68 -1.34
CA MET A 157 13.61 -13.23 -1.46
C MET A 157 12.30 -12.50 -1.79
N ALA A 158 11.29 -13.19 -2.35
CA ALA A 158 10.03 -12.57 -2.73
C ALA A 158 9.28 -11.89 -1.57
N PRO A 159 9.17 -12.46 -0.35
CA PRO A 159 8.57 -11.77 0.79
C PRO A 159 9.31 -10.48 1.17
N VAL A 160 10.65 -10.48 1.13
CA VAL A 160 11.46 -9.29 1.44
C VAL A 160 11.24 -8.20 0.39
N ALA A 161 11.31 -8.57 -0.90
CA ALA A 161 11.02 -7.65 -2.00
C ALA A 161 9.60 -7.07 -1.88
N MET A 162 8.62 -7.89 -1.51
CA MET A 162 7.24 -7.44 -1.28
C MET A 162 7.18 -6.38 -0.17
N VAL A 163 7.80 -6.60 0.98
CA VAL A 163 7.84 -5.62 2.09
C VAL A 163 8.52 -4.31 1.69
N LEU A 164 9.58 -4.36 0.89
CA LEU A 164 10.29 -3.17 0.45
C LEU A 164 9.52 -2.39 -0.63
N GLN A 165 8.87 -3.08 -1.57
CA GLN A 165 8.26 -2.46 -2.74
C GLN A 165 6.74 -2.41 -2.74
N THR A 166 6.06 -2.90 -1.67
CA THR A 166 4.60 -2.82 -1.58
C THR A 166 4.08 -1.38 -1.66
N TYR A 167 2.86 -1.24 -2.13
CA TYR A 167 2.15 0.05 -2.10
C TYR A 167 1.74 0.49 -0.69
N SER A 168 1.63 -0.43 0.27
CA SER A 168 1.24 -0.13 1.64
C SER A 168 2.26 0.77 2.36
N ARG A 169 1.77 1.66 3.21
CA ARG A 169 2.59 2.54 4.05
C ARG A 169 2.18 2.40 5.51
N ASN A 170 2.93 1.61 6.23
CA ASN A 170 2.86 1.37 7.66
C ASN A 170 4.30 1.20 8.17
N PRO A 171 4.98 2.26 8.61
CA PRO A 171 6.38 2.21 9.00
C PRO A 171 6.67 1.14 10.04
N GLU A 172 5.91 1.14 11.14
CA GLU A 172 6.12 0.19 12.24
C GLU A 172 5.95 -1.26 11.80
N GLY A 173 4.91 -1.56 11.02
CA GLY A 173 4.67 -2.90 10.49
C GLY A 173 5.79 -3.33 9.54
N LYS A 174 6.27 -2.41 8.67
CA LYS A 174 7.41 -2.66 7.78
C LYS A 174 8.68 -3.00 8.54
N HIS A 175 9.00 -2.21 9.58
CA HIS A 175 10.18 -2.44 10.41
C HIS A 175 10.13 -3.84 11.02
N ARG A 176 9.02 -4.20 11.68
CA ARG A 176 8.86 -5.51 12.31
C ARG A 176 8.87 -6.66 11.30
N CYS A 177 8.23 -6.51 10.13
CA CYS A 177 8.29 -7.53 9.07
C CYS A 177 9.74 -7.79 8.65
N LEU A 178 10.56 -6.75 8.46
CA LEU A 178 11.97 -6.91 8.09
C LEU A 178 12.81 -7.54 9.21
N GLU A 179 12.56 -7.20 10.48
CA GLU A 179 13.25 -7.84 11.62
C GLU A 179 12.86 -9.33 11.74
N VAL A 180 11.59 -9.66 11.63
CA VAL A 180 11.12 -11.06 11.60
C VAL A 180 11.81 -11.85 10.48
N MET A 181 11.95 -11.27 9.29
CA MET A 181 12.67 -11.92 8.18
C MET A 181 14.17 -12.08 8.45
N ALA A 182 14.79 -11.10 9.11
CA ALA A 182 16.18 -11.20 9.52
C ALA A 182 16.39 -12.33 10.55
N GLU A 183 15.47 -12.50 11.49
CA GLU A 183 15.43 -13.61 12.45
C GLU A 183 15.28 -14.97 11.76
N GLN A 184 14.59 -15.02 10.61
CA GLN A 184 14.50 -16.21 9.73
C GLN A 184 15.75 -16.44 8.87
N GLY A 185 16.83 -15.70 9.12
CA GLY A 185 18.14 -15.88 8.46
C GLY A 185 18.27 -15.15 7.12
N ILE A 186 17.40 -14.17 6.82
CA ILE A 186 17.59 -13.30 5.66
C ILE A 186 18.64 -12.23 5.97
N SER A 187 19.73 -12.21 5.20
CA SER A 187 20.78 -11.20 5.34
C SER A 187 20.34 -9.89 4.67
N LEU A 188 19.99 -8.89 5.48
CA LEU A 188 19.67 -7.55 5.01
C LEU A 188 20.95 -6.72 4.82
N PRO A 189 21.06 -5.91 3.73
CA PRO A 189 22.23 -5.08 3.49
C PRO A 189 22.46 -4.06 4.59
N GLY A 190 23.73 -3.87 4.97
CA GLY A 190 24.14 -2.81 5.89
C GLY A 190 24.29 -1.46 5.16
N THR A 191 23.24 -0.94 4.54
CA THR A 191 23.24 0.35 3.82
C THR A 191 22.31 1.36 4.49
N ALA A 192 22.56 2.66 4.26
CA ALA A 192 21.73 3.70 4.85
C ALA A 192 20.25 3.66 4.37
N PRO A 193 19.91 3.41 3.08
CA PRO A 193 18.53 3.19 2.69
C PRO A 193 17.88 2.00 3.42
N MET A 194 18.62 0.90 3.61
CA MET A 194 18.10 -0.25 4.35
C MET A 194 17.88 0.09 5.84
N ALA A 195 18.73 0.91 6.44
CA ALA A 195 18.52 1.39 7.80
C ALA A 195 17.24 2.22 7.92
N VAL A 196 16.91 3.06 6.91
CA VAL A 196 15.61 3.76 6.82
C VAL A 196 14.47 2.76 6.70
N HIS A 197 14.55 1.78 5.79
CA HIS A 197 13.52 0.75 5.64
C HIS A 197 13.25 -0.04 6.93
N ARG A 198 14.24 -0.19 7.79
CA ARG A 198 14.17 -0.90 9.07
C ARG A 198 13.86 0.00 10.27
N GLY A 199 13.71 1.32 10.09
CA GLY A 199 13.50 2.24 11.20
C GLY A 199 14.69 2.41 12.15
N ARG A 200 15.93 2.05 11.72
CA ARG A 200 17.11 1.92 12.57
C ARG A 200 17.96 3.19 12.57
N ILE A 201 17.60 4.15 13.42
CA ILE A 201 18.37 5.40 13.62
C ILE A 201 19.79 5.09 14.11
N ASP A 202 19.97 4.10 14.95
CA ASP A 202 21.29 3.67 15.45
C ASP A 202 22.24 3.27 14.30
N LEU A 203 21.73 2.55 13.28
CA LEU A 203 22.52 2.21 12.10
C LEU A 203 22.79 3.45 11.23
N LEU A 204 21.84 4.37 11.14
CA LEU A 204 22.05 5.64 10.43
C LEU A 204 23.11 6.49 11.12
N GLU A 205 23.17 6.52 12.44
CA GLU A 205 24.25 7.19 13.18
C GLU A 205 25.63 6.59 12.89
N GLU A 206 25.71 5.27 12.74
CA GLU A 206 26.95 4.61 12.33
C GLU A 206 27.37 5.00 10.91
N HIS A 207 26.42 5.05 9.97
CA HIS A 207 26.68 5.49 8.61
C HIS A 207 27.13 6.95 8.57
N LEU A 208 26.46 7.84 9.29
CA LEU A 208 26.79 9.25 9.36
C LEU A 208 28.19 9.52 9.94
N ARG A 209 28.59 8.76 10.97
CA ARG A 209 29.95 8.84 11.54
C ARG A 209 31.05 8.45 10.54
N ARG A 210 30.74 7.59 9.57
CA ARG A 210 31.69 7.13 8.53
C ARG A 210 31.69 8.05 7.31
N ASP A 211 30.56 8.66 6.99
CA ASP A 211 30.37 9.51 5.82
C ASP A 211 29.42 10.68 6.13
N ALA A 212 30.00 11.85 6.42
CA ALA A 212 29.21 13.07 6.65
C ALA A 212 28.43 13.53 5.39
N GLY A 213 28.83 13.12 4.19
CA GLY A 213 28.12 13.41 2.93
C GLY A 213 26.81 12.66 2.80
N LEU A 214 26.53 11.70 3.67
CA LEU A 214 25.30 10.91 3.69
C LEU A 214 24.03 11.78 3.71
N LEU A 215 24.07 12.92 4.39
CA LEU A 215 22.91 13.80 4.58
C LEU A 215 22.41 14.47 3.29
N SER A 216 23.25 14.56 2.26
CA SER A 216 22.91 15.11 0.95
C SER A 216 23.08 14.12 -0.20
N ARG A 217 23.53 12.89 0.10
CA ARG A 217 23.80 11.87 -0.91
C ARG A 217 22.52 11.44 -1.62
N ALA A 218 22.57 11.39 -2.96
CA ALA A 218 21.54 10.78 -3.79
C ALA A 218 21.75 9.26 -3.88
N PHE A 219 20.66 8.50 -3.91
CA PHE A 219 20.65 7.04 -3.98
C PHE A 219 19.99 6.56 -5.26
N SER A 220 20.60 5.60 -5.92
CA SER A 220 20.00 4.95 -7.09
C SER A 220 18.79 4.10 -6.70
N HIS A 221 18.01 3.67 -7.69
CA HIS A 221 16.90 2.75 -7.45
C HIS A 221 17.38 1.44 -6.79
N GLU A 222 18.50 0.90 -7.28
CA GLU A 222 19.06 -0.37 -6.79
C GLU A 222 19.66 -0.26 -5.38
N GLU A 223 20.08 0.93 -4.97
CA GLU A 223 20.51 1.17 -3.58
C GLU A 223 19.33 1.21 -2.63
N ILE A 224 18.18 1.76 -3.07
CA ILE A 224 16.93 1.80 -2.31
C ILE A 224 16.25 0.42 -2.31
N TYR A 225 16.23 -0.24 -3.47
CA TYR A 225 15.58 -1.54 -3.72
C TYR A 225 16.59 -2.55 -4.25
N PRO A 226 17.36 -3.21 -3.39
CA PRO A 226 18.46 -4.07 -3.83
C PRO A 226 18.00 -5.28 -4.66
N PRO A 227 18.48 -5.46 -5.90
CA PRO A 227 18.11 -6.60 -6.75
C PRO A 227 18.43 -7.96 -6.11
N LYS A 228 19.49 -8.03 -5.30
CA LYS A 228 19.85 -9.25 -4.56
C LYS A 228 18.81 -9.70 -3.53
N LEU A 229 17.90 -8.81 -3.12
CA LEU A 229 16.74 -9.12 -2.30
C LEU A 229 15.48 -9.41 -3.13
N GLY A 230 15.61 -9.60 -4.45
CA GLY A 230 14.51 -9.88 -5.36
C GLY A 230 13.69 -8.65 -5.75
N CYS A 231 14.17 -7.43 -5.43
CA CYS A 231 13.47 -6.21 -5.80
C CYS A 231 13.48 -5.99 -7.32
N HIS A 232 12.36 -5.46 -7.84
CA HIS A 232 12.22 -5.13 -9.26
C HIS A 232 12.97 -3.85 -9.61
N SER A 233 13.54 -3.81 -10.81
CA SER A 233 14.16 -2.63 -11.39
C SER A 233 13.15 -1.61 -11.95
N ASP A 234 11.87 -1.97 -12.08
CA ASP A 234 10.83 -1.09 -12.62
C ASP A 234 10.45 -0.01 -11.61
N HIS A 235 10.90 1.20 -11.85
CA HIS A 235 10.61 2.39 -11.03
C HIS A 235 9.12 2.75 -11.02
N SER A 236 8.33 2.25 -11.96
CA SER A 236 6.90 2.54 -12.05
C SER A 236 6.06 1.77 -11.04
N LEU A 237 6.64 0.77 -10.36
CA LEU A 237 5.94 0.02 -9.31
C LEU A 237 5.65 0.83 -8.05
N ALA A 238 6.35 1.95 -7.82
CA ALA A 238 5.98 2.92 -6.79
C ALA A 238 4.69 3.64 -7.19
N LEU A 239 3.54 3.09 -6.83
CA LEU A 239 2.22 3.37 -7.39
C LEU A 239 1.83 4.85 -7.47
N CYS A 240 1.68 5.52 -6.33
CA CYS A 240 1.09 6.86 -6.25
C CYS A 240 2.09 7.93 -5.76
N GLY A 241 3.32 7.56 -5.41
CA GLY A 241 4.32 8.49 -4.86
C GLY A 241 5.07 9.29 -5.92
N THR A 242 5.70 10.35 -5.50
CA THR A 242 6.70 11.06 -6.29
C THR A 242 7.91 10.12 -6.54
N PRO A 243 8.57 10.13 -7.71
CA PRO A 243 9.70 9.27 -7.99
C PRO A 243 10.81 9.35 -6.94
N LEU A 244 11.37 8.21 -6.54
CA LEU A 244 12.42 8.12 -5.51
C LEU A 244 13.83 7.93 -6.07
N ALA A 245 13.97 7.40 -7.27
CA ALA A 245 15.28 7.17 -7.88
C ALA A 245 16.09 8.49 -7.95
N GLY A 246 17.32 8.45 -7.46
CA GLY A 246 18.16 9.64 -7.36
C GLY A 246 17.83 10.56 -6.17
N GLY A 247 16.85 10.21 -5.33
CA GLY A 247 16.50 10.97 -4.13
C GLY A 247 17.47 10.75 -2.97
N THR A 248 17.40 11.61 -1.96
CA THR A 248 18.15 11.48 -0.70
C THR A 248 17.38 10.65 0.33
N LEU A 249 17.96 10.38 1.49
CA LEU A 249 17.25 9.72 2.60
C LEU A 249 16.00 10.49 3.02
N LEU A 250 16.00 11.82 2.89
CA LEU A 250 14.83 12.64 3.23
C LEU A 250 13.66 12.40 2.26
N HIS A 251 13.92 12.20 0.95
CA HIS A 251 12.91 11.78 -0.02
C HIS A 251 12.31 10.42 0.36
N LEU A 252 13.17 9.48 0.75
CA LEU A 252 12.77 8.15 1.17
C LEU A 252 11.87 8.20 2.42
N CYS A 253 12.24 9.03 3.42
CA CYS A 253 11.45 9.22 4.62
C CYS A 253 10.03 9.74 4.32
N VAL A 254 9.91 10.69 3.41
CA VAL A 254 8.60 11.23 3.00
C VAL A 254 7.73 10.16 2.33
N ASP A 255 8.29 9.36 1.43
CA ASP A 255 7.52 8.32 0.72
C ASP A 255 7.13 7.16 1.64
N TYR A 256 7.97 6.82 2.61
CA TYR A 256 7.72 5.72 3.55
C TYR A 256 7.09 6.13 4.88
N ASP A 257 6.72 7.40 5.03
CA ASP A 257 6.08 7.96 6.25
C ASP A 257 7.00 7.89 7.50
N GLU A 258 8.31 7.93 7.32
CA GLU A 258 9.32 7.80 8.38
C GLU A 258 9.57 9.16 9.08
N MET A 259 8.56 9.68 9.77
CA MET A 259 8.60 11.01 10.39
C MET A 259 9.72 11.16 11.42
N ALA A 260 9.93 10.14 12.26
CA ALA A 260 10.98 10.18 13.29
C ALA A 260 12.39 10.26 12.67
N ILE A 261 12.62 9.49 11.59
CA ILE A 261 13.90 9.50 10.88
C ILE A 261 14.08 10.83 10.14
N ALA A 262 13.03 11.35 9.50
CA ALA A 262 13.09 12.65 8.82
C ALA A 262 13.45 13.78 9.80
N THR A 263 12.82 13.81 10.96
CA THR A 263 13.12 14.77 12.03
C THR A 263 14.58 14.65 12.47
N TRP A 264 15.02 13.43 12.76
CA TRP A 264 16.41 13.15 13.14
C TRP A 264 17.42 13.59 12.07
N LEU A 265 17.17 13.30 10.78
CA LEU A 265 18.01 13.73 9.67
C LEU A 265 18.16 15.25 9.61
N LEU A 266 17.06 15.98 9.76
CA LEU A 266 17.04 17.45 9.74
C LEU A 266 17.79 18.03 10.95
N GLU A 267 17.61 17.46 12.14
CA GLU A 267 18.36 17.83 13.35
C GLU A 267 19.89 17.57 13.21
N LYS A 268 20.28 16.56 12.42
CA LYS A 268 21.69 16.29 12.07
C LYS A 268 22.20 17.17 10.93
N GLY A 269 21.39 18.06 10.37
CA GLY A 269 21.79 19.00 9.34
C GLY A 269 21.59 18.48 7.91
N ALA A 270 20.67 17.53 7.69
CA ALA A 270 20.28 17.15 6.34
C ALA A 270 19.81 18.37 5.55
N ASP A 271 20.31 18.51 4.33
CA ASP A 271 19.93 19.63 3.45
C ASP A 271 18.51 19.45 2.93
N VAL A 272 17.60 20.26 3.47
CA VAL A 272 16.18 20.28 3.04
C VAL A 272 16.02 20.71 1.57
N HIS A 273 17.01 21.38 0.99
CA HIS A 273 17.04 21.79 -0.41
C HIS A 273 17.71 20.75 -1.34
N ALA A 274 18.23 19.66 -0.77
CA ALA A 274 18.85 18.61 -1.57
C ALA A 274 17.89 18.10 -2.65
N LYS A 275 18.39 18.06 -3.89
CA LYS A 275 17.63 17.68 -5.07
C LYS A 275 17.91 16.24 -5.45
N ALA A 276 16.88 15.54 -5.91
CA ALA A 276 17.06 14.27 -6.59
C ALA A 276 17.95 14.45 -7.84
N ALA A 277 18.71 13.43 -8.18
CA ALA A 277 19.54 13.43 -9.37
C ALA A 277 18.69 13.66 -10.64
N VAL A 278 19.26 14.35 -11.62
CA VAL A 278 18.62 14.59 -12.91
C VAL A 278 19.15 13.56 -13.91
N ASP A 279 18.26 12.88 -14.62
CA ASP A 279 18.63 11.91 -15.65
C ASP A 279 19.07 12.57 -16.97
N ALA A 280 19.53 11.76 -17.93
CA ALA A 280 20.00 12.23 -19.22
C ALA A 280 18.92 12.94 -20.07
N GLU A 281 17.64 12.74 -19.77
CA GLU A 281 16.50 13.35 -20.46
C GLU A 281 15.99 14.61 -19.74
N GLY A 282 16.65 15.00 -18.63
CA GLY A 282 16.37 16.20 -17.86
C GLY A 282 15.24 16.04 -16.83
N PHE A 283 14.90 14.81 -16.42
CA PHE A 283 13.93 14.54 -15.36
C PHE A 283 14.62 14.28 -14.01
N GLY A 284 14.04 14.82 -12.96
CA GLY A 284 14.59 14.83 -11.61
C GLY A 284 14.65 16.26 -11.06
N GLY A 285 15.60 16.54 -10.18
CA GLY A 285 15.82 17.87 -9.60
C GLY A 285 14.80 18.30 -8.56
N HIS A 286 13.85 17.43 -8.21
CA HIS A 286 12.86 17.71 -7.18
C HIS A 286 13.45 17.54 -5.77
N THR A 287 12.90 18.27 -4.82
CA THR A 287 13.19 18.13 -3.39
C THR A 287 12.17 17.20 -2.72
N ALA A 288 12.43 16.81 -1.48
CA ALA A 288 11.51 15.97 -0.70
C ALA A 288 10.09 16.58 -0.55
N LEU A 289 9.97 17.93 -0.66
CA LEU A 289 8.68 18.61 -0.58
C LEU A 289 7.69 18.20 -1.69
N PHE A 290 8.17 17.79 -2.88
CA PHE A 290 7.32 17.24 -3.94
C PHE A 290 6.62 15.95 -3.49
N GLY A 291 7.31 15.10 -2.74
CA GLY A 291 6.76 13.87 -2.17
C GLY A 291 5.63 14.10 -1.17
N CYS A 292 5.60 15.28 -0.51
CA CYS A 292 4.50 15.65 0.37
C CYS A 292 3.22 15.96 -0.39
N VAL A 293 3.31 16.31 -1.68
CA VAL A 293 2.18 16.72 -2.52
C VAL A 293 1.57 15.54 -3.26
N VAL A 294 2.36 14.84 -4.10
CA VAL A 294 1.91 13.58 -4.70
C VAL A 294 2.51 12.46 -3.84
N SER A 295 1.69 11.90 -2.99
CA SER A 295 2.15 11.19 -1.80
C SER A 295 1.56 9.79 -1.70
N GLN A 296 2.42 8.79 -1.67
CA GLN A 296 2.03 7.40 -1.39
C GLN A 296 1.42 7.26 0.01
N PRO A 297 2.01 7.82 1.11
CA PRO A 297 1.38 7.79 2.44
C PRO A 297 -0.01 8.41 2.47
N PHE A 298 -0.22 9.51 1.77
CA PHE A 298 -1.53 10.15 1.67
C PHE A 298 -2.57 9.24 0.99
N ARG A 299 -2.18 8.58 -0.11
CA ARG A 299 -3.10 7.72 -0.88
C ARG A 299 -3.48 6.45 -0.14
N VAL A 300 -2.53 5.73 0.42
CA VAL A 300 -2.71 4.37 0.98
C VAL A 300 -2.21 4.18 2.41
N GLY A 301 -1.49 5.14 3.00
CA GLY A 301 -1.04 5.11 4.39
C GLY A 301 -2.07 5.64 5.37
N LEU A 302 -1.65 5.77 6.61
CA LEU A 302 -2.47 6.27 7.71
C LEU A 302 -2.46 7.80 7.80
N ARG A 303 -1.37 8.44 7.38
CA ARG A 303 -1.18 9.89 7.46
C ARG A 303 -1.89 10.60 6.31
N LYS A 304 -2.91 11.39 6.66
CA LYS A 304 -3.76 12.14 5.71
C LYS A 304 -3.65 13.66 5.87
N ASP A 305 -2.63 14.13 6.59
CA ASP A 305 -2.42 15.53 6.96
C ASP A 305 -1.24 16.18 6.20
N ASP A 306 -0.89 17.39 6.62
CA ASP A 306 0.20 18.20 6.08
C ASP A 306 1.49 18.14 6.92
N SER A 307 1.61 17.22 7.87
CA SER A 307 2.69 17.23 8.88
C SER A 307 4.10 17.11 8.25
N PHE A 308 4.29 16.29 7.21
CA PHE A 308 5.58 16.24 6.51
C PHE A 308 5.88 17.56 5.76
N ALA A 309 4.90 18.14 5.08
CA ALA A 309 5.10 19.41 4.41
C ALA A 309 5.44 20.52 5.42
N ARG A 310 4.78 20.50 6.57
CA ARG A 310 5.06 21.42 7.69
C ARG A 310 6.47 21.25 8.21
N LEU A 311 6.89 20.01 8.50
CA LEU A 311 8.25 19.71 8.95
C LEU A 311 9.31 20.30 8.00
N LEU A 312 9.17 20.03 6.68
CA LEU A 312 10.14 20.50 5.70
C LEU A 312 10.12 22.04 5.55
N LEU A 313 8.93 22.66 5.51
CA LEU A 313 8.78 24.12 5.38
C LEU A 313 9.28 24.86 6.64
N ASP A 314 9.09 24.30 7.83
CA ASP A 314 9.59 24.88 9.08
C ASP A 314 11.14 24.77 9.16
N HIS A 315 11.75 23.84 8.44
CA HIS A 315 13.22 23.76 8.25
C HIS A 315 13.69 24.52 7.01
N GLY A 316 12.86 25.38 6.42
CA GLY A 316 13.24 26.31 5.36
C GLY A 316 13.13 25.76 3.94
N ALA A 317 12.43 24.64 3.69
CA ALA A 317 12.21 24.16 2.34
C ALA A 317 11.65 25.25 1.42
N ASP A 318 12.27 25.49 0.27
CA ASP A 318 11.77 26.44 -0.72
C ASP A 318 10.55 25.84 -1.45
N PRO A 319 9.34 26.44 -1.29
CA PRO A 319 8.12 25.97 -1.93
C PRO A 319 8.07 26.22 -3.45
N ASN A 320 9.06 26.93 -4.02
CA ASN A 320 9.10 27.32 -5.42
C ASN A 320 10.23 26.68 -6.22
N VAL A 321 10.93 25.70 -5.66
CA VAL A 321 11.92 24.91 -6.41
C VAL A 321 11.24 24.33 -7.64
N ARG A 322 11.92 24.43 -8.81
CA ARG A 322 11.43 23.87 -10.05
C ARG A 322 12.15 22.57 -10.39
N ALA A 323 11.36 21.63 -10.91
CA ALA A 323 11.82 20.31 -11.30
C ALA A 323 11.02 19.79 -12.51
N SER A 324 11.58 18.79 -13.20
CA SER A 324 10.85 18.07 -14.24
C SER A 324 10.70 16.62 -13.79
N LEU A 325 9.45 16.13 -13.77
CA LEU A 325 9.15 14.78 -13.33
C LEU A 325 8.41 14.02 -14.43
N ARG A 326 8.56 12.70 -14.42
CA ARG A 326 7.71 11.80 -15.21
C ARG A 326 7.16 10.71 -14.30
N LYS A 327 5.90 10.37 -14.53
CA LYS A 327 5.22 9.35 -13.71
C LYS A 327 4.29 8.51 -14.57
N ARG A 328 4.41 7.21 -14.37
CA ARG A 328 3.46 6.20 -14.82
C ARG A 328 2.74 5.65 -13.60
N LEU A 329 1.42 5.59 -13.63
CA LEU A 329 0.63 4.84 -12.66
C LEU A 329 0.47 3.41 -13.16
N ARG A 330 0.34 2.47 -12.22
CA ARG A 330 0.08 1.06 -12.50
C ARG A 330 -1.26 0.67 -11.91
N PHE A 331 -1.89 -0.35 -12.52
CA PHE A 331 -3.18 -0.89 -12.10
C PHE A 331 -4.32 0.14 -12.17
N VAL A 332 -4.26 1.03 -13.15
CA VAL A 332 -5.28 2.04 -13.48
C VAL A 332 -5.66 1.93 -14.95
N ALA A 333 -6.77 2.58 -15.35
CA ALA A 333 -7.27 2.50 -16.72
C ALA A 333 -6.30 3.09 -17.78
N ASP A 334 -5.49 4.08 -17.39
CA ASP A 334 -4.46 4.70 -18.24
C ASP A 334 -3.11 4.60 -17.56
N GLU A 335 -2.31 3.62 -17.96
CA GLU A 335 -0.94 3.39 -17.50
C GLU A 335 0.12 4.11 -18.35
N SER A 336 -0.24 5.11 -19.13
CA SER A 336 0.72 5.86 -19.96
C SER A 336 1.71 6.66 -19.10
N MET A 337 2.96 6.77 -19.60
CA MET A 337 3.95 7.67 -18.98
C MET A 337 3.55 9.11 -19.26
N ARG A 338 3.44 9.90 -18.20
CA ARG A 338 3.16 11.33 -18.28
C ARG A 338 4.35 12.16 -17.83
N GLU A 339 4.61 13.25 -18.54
CA GLU A 339 5.70 14.19 -18.27
C GLU A 339 5.16 15.50 -17.71
N TYR A 340 5.89 16.04 -16.75
CA TYR A 340 5.58 17.29 -16.07
C TYR A 340 6.87 18.12 -16.02
N ARG A 341 7.00 19.06 -16.95
CA ARG A 341 8.20 19.86 -17.08
C ARG A 341 8.08 21.17 -16.34
N ASP A 342 9.18 21.58 -15.71
CA ASP A 342 9.35 22.85 -15.02
C ASP A 342 8.21 23.17 -14.03
N VAL A 343 7.90 22.22 -13.15
CA VAL A 343 6.84 22.36 -12.14
C VAL A 343 7.42 22.68 -10.76
N THR A 344 6.70 23.48 -9.98
CA THR A 344 6.93 23.64 -8.55
C THR A 344 6.24 22.51 -7.77
N PRO A 345 6.47 22.33 -6.46
CA PRO A 345 5.70 21.38 -5.66
C PRO A 345 4.17 21.59 -5.77
N PHE A 346 3.72 22.85 -5.76
CA PHE A 346 2.31 23.19 -5.95
C PHE A 346 1.85 22.84 -7.38
N GLY A 347 2.60 23.24 -8.40
CA GLY A 347 2.31 22.92 -9.81
C GLY A 347 2.32 21.41 -10.12
N TRP A 348 3.16 20.63 -9.41
CA TRP A 348 3.17 19.18 -9.48
C TRP A 348 1.82 18.59 -9.07
N GLY A 349 1.27 19.01 -7.91
CA GLY A 349 -0.05 18.57 -7.47
C GLY A 349 -1.20 19.04 -8.35
N GLU A 350 -1.18 20.31 -8.80
CA GLU A 350 -2.23 20.83 -9.69
C GLU A 350 -2.33 20.10 -11.03
N ARG A 351 -1.17 19.73 -11.60
CA ARG A 351 -1.10 19.10 -12.92
C ARG A 351 -1.15 17.57 -12.87
N PHE A 352 -1.03 16.97 -11.69
CA PHE A 352 -0.99 15.52 -11.57
C PHE A 352 -2.30 14.89 -12.07
N HIS A 353 -2.19 13.87 -12.91
CA HIS A 353 -3.33 13.32 -13.66
C HIS A 353 -4.30 12.48 -12.80
N ASP A 354 -3.88 12.05 -11.60
CA ASP A 354 -4.75 11.38 -10.62
C ASP A 354 -4.83 12.20 -9.32
N GLN A 355 -5.91 12.93 -9.18
CA GLN A 355 -6.11 13.86 -8.06
C GLN A 355 -6.35 13.14 -6.72
N ASP A 356 -6.66 11.85 -6.72
CA ASP A 356 -6.79 11.04 -5.49
C ASP A 356 -5.44 10.78 -4.83
N CYS A 357 -4.33 10.88 -5.58
CA CYS A 357 -2.96 10.79 -5.06
C CYS A 357 -2.45 12.12 -4.46
N VAL A 358 -3.19 13.21 -4.63
CA VAL A 358 -2.73 14.56 -4.29
C VAL A 358 -3.17 14.97 -2.88
N ASN A 359 -2.19 15.27 -2.03
CA ASN A 359 -2.40 15.76 -0.67
C ASN A 359 -2.81 17.25 -0.68
N LYS A 360 -4.11 17.49 -0.70
CA LYS A 360 -4.68 18.86 -0.73
C LYS A 360 -4.37 19.66 0.55
N ALA A 361 -4.11 18.99 1.69
CA ALA A 361 -3.70 19.69 2.91
C ALA A 361 -2.28 20.24 2.79
N ALA A 362 -1.34 19.43 2.30
CA ALA A 362 0.02 19.86 1.99
C ALA A 362 0.04 21.01 0.96
N MET A 363 -0.75 20.91 -0.11
CA MET A 363 -0.86 21.98 -1.11
C MET A 363 -1.33 23.31 -0.51
N ARG A 364 -2.37 23.29 0.35
CA ARG A 364 -2.85 24.50 1.02
C ARG A 364 -1.77 25.13 1.90
N LEU A 365 -1.02 24.31 2.65
CA LEU A 365 0.09 24.79 3.47
C LEU A 365 1.21 25.39 2.61
N ILE A 366 1.59 24.74 1.52
CA ILE A 366 2.61 25.23 0.58
C ILE A 366 2.19 26.59 0.00
N ALA A 367 0.93 26.74 -0.43
CA ALA A 367 0.40 28.01 -0.92
C ALA A 367 0.44 29.10 0.16
N GLN A 368 0.08 28.81 1.42
CA GLN A 368 0.15 29.73 2.55
C GLN A 368 1.59 30.19 2.85
N ARG A 369 2.59 29.35 2.55
CA ARG A 369 4.03 29.65 2.69
C ARG A 369 4.63 30.24 1.43
N GLY A 370 3.82 30.73 0.47
CA GLY A 370 4.27 31.45 -0.73
C GLY A 370 4.56 30.55 -1.94
N GLY A 371 4.17 29.29 -1.91
CA GLY A 371 4.28 28.39 -3.06
C GLY A 371 3.35 28.81 -4.21
N ARG A 372 3.86 28.73 -5.45
CA ARG A 372 3.19 29.15 -6.68
C ARG A 372 3.21 27.99 -7.72
N ILE A 373 2.41 28.12 -8.76
CA ILE A 373 2.41 27.21 -9.92
C ILE A 373 3.71 27.36 -10.72
#